data_2701db17c68f6999768386b0fa3820cf
#
_entry.id   2701db17c68f6999768386b0fa3820cf
#
_cell.length_a   1.000
_cell.length_b   1.000
_cell.length_c   1.000
_cell.angle_alpha   90.00
_cell.angle_beta   90.00
_cell.angle_gamma   90.00
#
_symmetry.space_group_name_H-M   'P 1'
#
loop_
_entity.id
_entity.type
_entity.pdbx_description
1 polymer ?
#
loop_
_entity_poly.entity_id
_entity_poly.type
_entity_poly.pdbx_seq_one_letter_code
_entity_poly.pdbx_strand_id
1 'polypeptide(L)'
;MTTLRLINDNNIPEADFQTLIKGVQQYAISVTKAWGINNVAVTGGGIPLDGDWLIYLTEKSKHLGAAGYHTVKNGVPIAYCSPKNSYYTFGRYSKALVVKGKTIHGATYRAGLLTTICHEVAEMLCDPFISTVSAVDSTGKKWLVEVGDHVFGSFKMQIIDGQNCIFPDCTTPAFYDLNGKAPFSIYGAATAPFTMTPKGYAYYMDATGKLIKI
;
A
#
# COMPACT_ATOMS: atom_id res chain seq x y z
N MET A 1 2.85 19.37 -7.59
CA MET A 1 1.80 18.35 -7.33
C MET A 1 2.27 17.08 -7.98
N THR A 2 2.39 15.99 -7.23
CA THR A 2 2.81 14.69 -7.75
C THR A 2 1.62 14.02 -8.44
N THR A 3 1.86 13.42 -9.61
CA THR A 3 0.84 12.62 -10.32
C THR A 3 1.21 11.14 -10.25
N LEU A 4 0.31 10.32 -9.74
CA LEU A 4 0.39 8.87 -9.80
C LEU A 4 -0.37 8.40 -11.05
N ARG A 5 0.31 7.72 -11.96
CA ARG A 5 -0.31 7.23 -13.19
C ARG A 5 -0.38 5.71 -13.22
N LEU A 6 -1.61 5.19 -13.29
CA LEU A 6 -1.86 3.75 -13.47
C LEU A 6 -1.74 3.39 -14.94
N ILE A 7 -0.93 2.37 -15.24
CA ILE A 7 -0.72 1.83 -16.59
C ILE A 7 -1.36 0.45 -16.67
N ASN A 8 -2.36 0.31 -17.51
CA ASN A 8 -3.12 -0.93 -17.67
C ASN A 8 -2.51 -1.84 -18.75
N ASP A 9 -1.43 -2.55 -18.39
CA ASP A 9 -0.76 -3.50 -19.31
C ASP A 9 -1.47 -4.87 -19.39
N ASN A 10 -2.57 -5.04 -18.65
CA ASN A 10 -3.22 -6.34 -18.48
C ASN A 10 -4.66 -6.36 -19.02
N ASN A 11 -5.03 -5.36 -19.82
CA ASN A 11 -6.36 -5.24 -20.43
C ASN A 11 -7.52 -5.35 -19.42
N ILE A 12 -7.35 -4.75 -18.24
CA ILE A 12 -8.44 -4.61 -17.27
C ILE A 12 -9.58 -3.85 -17.95
N PRO A 13 -10.83 -4.33 -17.87
CA PRO A 13 -11.98 -3.64 -18.46
C PRO A 13 -12.06 -2.19 -17.99
N GLU A 14 -12.41 -1.27 -18.89
CA GLU A 14 -12.36 0.17 -18.62
C GLU A 14 -13.16 0.58 -17.38
N ALA A 15 -14.37 0.02 -17.21
CA ALA A 15 -15.19 0.33 -16.03
C ALA A 15 -14.50 -0.04 -14.71
N ASP A 16 -13.84 -1.21 -14.66
CA ASP A 16 -13.08 -1.66 -13.49
C ASP A 16 -11.84 -0.80 -13.29
N PHE A 17 -11.16 -0.44 -14.39
CA PHE A 17 -9.98 0.41 -14.35
C PHE A 17 -10.31 1.82 -13.81
N GLN A 18 -11.42 2.41 -14.21
CA GLN A 18 -11.90 3.68 -13.67
C GLN A 18 -12.23 3.58 -12.17
N THR A 19 -12.80 2.48 -11.72
CA THR A 19 -13.04 2.23 -10.29
C THR A 19 -11.73 2.10 -9.50
N LEU A 20 -10.69 1.46 -10.08
CA LEU A 20 -9.35 1.42 -9.49
C LEU A 20 -8.78 2.82 -9.31
N ILE A 21 -8.82 3.66 -10.35
CA ILE A 21 -8.31 5.04 -10.30
C ILE A 21 -8.99 5.82 -9.17
N LYS A 22 -10.32 5.78 -9.09
CA LYS A 22 -11.08 6.47 -8.03
C LYS A 22 -10.72 5.93 -6.63
N GLY A 23 -10.60 4.61 -6.50
CA GLY A 23 -10.20 3.99 -5.23
C GLY A 23 -8.81 4.41 -4.79
N VAL A 24 -7.85 4.37 -5.70
CA VAL A 24 -6.48 4.81 -5.41
C VAL A 24 -6.43 6.29 -5.05
N GLN A 25 -7.18 7.16 -5.77
CA GLN A 25 -7.27 8.58 -5.44
C GLN A 25 -7.80 8.82 -4.03
N GLN A 26 -8.90 8.15 -3.66
CA GLN A 26 -9.49 8.29 -2.33
C GLN A 26 -8.54 7.81 -1.22
N TYR A 27 -7.83 6.72 -1.46
CA TYR A 27 -6.84 6.20 -0.53
C TYR A 27 -5.63 7.13 -0.39
N ALA A 28 -5.08 7.60 -1.51
CA ALA A 28 -3.96 8.52 -1.54
C ALA A 28 -4.25 9.82 -0.77
N ILE A 29 -5.46 10.35 -0.85
CA ILE A 29 -5.90 11.50 -0.02
C ILE A 29 -5.80 11.18 1.48
N SER A 30 -6.20 9.97 1.88
CA SER A 30 -6.12 9.56 3.30
C SER A 30 -4.67 9.46 3.78
N VAL A 31 -3.79 8.89 2.96
CA VAL A 31 -2.35 8.78 3.26
C VAL A 31 -1.69 10.15 3.32
N THR A 32 -1.88 10.98 2.28
CA THR A 32 -1.26 12.32 2.22
C THR A 32 -1.68 13.20 3.38
N LYS A 33 -2.96 13.12 3.78
CA LYS A 33 -3.47 13.83 4.95
C LYS A 33 -2.79 13.39 6.23
N ALA A 34 -2.63 12.07 6.43
CA ALA A 34 -2.02 11.52 7.64
C ALA A 34 -0.52 11.83 7.75
N TRP A 35 0.16 11.91 6.62
CA TRP A 35 1.61 12.14 6.53
C TRP A 35 1.99 13.62 6.32
N GLY A 36 1.01 14.52 6.17
CA GLY A 36 1.29 15.93 5.89
C GLY A 36 1.95 16.14 4.51
N ILE A 37 1.75 15.22 3.58
CA ILE A 37 2.29 15.28 2.23
C ILE A 37 1.37 16.15 1.36
N ASN A 38 1.95 16.86 0.40
CA ASN A 38 1.16 17.63 -0.57
C ASN A 38 0.19 16.74 -1.36
N ASN A 39 -0.94 17.31 -1.75
CA ASN A 39 -1.95 16.60 -2.53
C ASN A 39 -1.36 15.97 -3.78
N VAL A 40 -1.83 14.76 -4.07
CA VAL A 40 -1.49 13.99 -5.27
C VAL A 40 -2.71 13.86 -6.16
N ALA A 41 -2.48 13.82 -7.46
CA ALA A 41 -3.49 13.44 -8.45
C ALA A 41 -3.25 11.99 -8.86
N VAL A 42 -4.34 11.24 -9.09
CA VAL A 42 -4.28 9.88 -9.63
C VAL A 42 -4.95 9.89 -11.00
N THR A 43 -4.24 9.39 -11.99
CA THR A 43 -4.74 9.28 -13.37
C THR A 43 -4.54 7.85 -13.88
N GLY A 44 -5.16 7.53 -15.01
CA GLY A 44 -4.97 6.21 -15.64
C GLY A 44 -4.90 6.30 -17.15
N GLY A 45 -4.15 5.35 -17.73
CA GLY A 45 -3.96 5.26 -19.17
C GLY A 45 -3.11 6.39 -19.76
N GLY A 46 -3.09 6.44 -21.09
CA GLY A 46 -2.33 7.44 -21.84
C GLY A 46 -0.82 7.23 -21.77
N ILE A 47 -0.09 8.19 -22.36
CA ILE A 47 1.38 8.21 -22.36
C ILE A 47 1.85 8.83 -21.05
N PRO A 48 2.80 8.19 -20.32
CA PRO A 48 3.42 8.80 -19.15
C PRO A 48 4.05 10.15 -19.48
N LEU A 49 3.87 11.12 -18.60
CA LEU A 49 4.49 12.43 -18.68
C LEU A 49 5.72 12.49 -17.77
N ASP A 50 6.62 13.42 -18.07
CA ASP A 50 7.76 13.67 -17.18
C ASP A 50 7.26 14.10 -15.80
N GLY A 51 7.82 13.44 -14.77
CA GLY A 51 7.43 13.66 -13.37
C GLY A 51 6.25 12.81 -12.87
N ASP A 52 5.61 12.02 -13.73
CA ASP A 52 4.63 11.02 -13.27
C ASP A 52 5.34 9.89 -12.50
N TRP A 53 4.77 9.49 -11.37
CA TRP A 53 5.12 8.25 -10.70
C TRP A 53 4.25 7.14 -11.25
N LEU A 54 4.83 6.00 -11.61
CA LEU A 54 4.17 5.01 -12.45
C LEU A 54 3.75 3.78 -11.65
N ILE A 55 2.52 3.32 -11.87
CA ILE A 55 1.97 2.12 -11.28
C ILE A 55 1.55 1.18 -12.42
N TYR A 56 2.36 0.15 -12.67
CA TYR A 56 2.10 -0.82 -13.72
C TYR A 56 1.21 -1.96 -13.21
N LEU A 57 0.07 -2.14 -13.84
CA LEU A 57 -0.81 -3.30 -13.63
C LEU A 57 -0.40 -4.37 -14.65
N THR A 58 0.50 -5.27 -14.25
CA THR A 58 1.18 -6.14 -15.19
C THR A 58 1.55 -7.49 -14.58
N GLU A 59 1.50 -8.56 -15.42
CA GLU A 59 2.02 -9.88 -15.07
C GLU A 59 3.54 -10.00 -15.30
N LYS A 60 4.17 -9.00 -15.88
CA LYS A 60 5.60 -8.99 -16.24
C LYS A 60 6.50 -8.54 -15.08
N SER A 61 6.06 -8.75 -13.85
CA SER A 61 6.87 -8.45 -12.67
C SER A 61 8.10 -9.36 -12.59
N LYS A 62 9.25 -8.78 -12.24
CA LYS A 62 10.50 -9.54 -12.04
C LYS A 62 10.46 -10.37 -10.75
N HIS A 63 9.60 -10.05 -9.79
CA HIS A 63 9.44 -10.78 -8.54
C HIS A 63 8.29 -11.77 -8.67
N LEU A 64 8.61 -12.96 -9.14
CA LEU A 64 7.66 -14.07 -9.26
C LEU A 64 7.04 -14.38 -7.88
N GLY A 65 5.72 -14.27 -7.79
CA GLY A 65 4.97 -14.60 -6.58
C GLY A 65 4.58 -13.43 -5.69
N ALA A 66 5.18 -12.24 -5.83
CA ALA A 66 4.70 -11.04 -5.16
C ALA A 66 3.39 -10.53 -5.79
N ALA A 67 2.48 -10.03 -4.98
CA ALA A 67 1.27 -9.37 -5.45
C ALA A 67 1.61 -7.97 -5.98
N GLY A 68 2.52 -7.26 -5.30
CA GLY A 68 3.05 -5.97 -5.70
C GLY A 68 4.46 -5.77 -5.16
N TYR A 69 5.13 -4.76 -5.64
CA TYR A 69 6.33 -4.15 -5.07
C TYR A 69 6.56 -2.77 -5.69
N HIS A 70 7.17 -1.89 -4.93
CA HIS A 70 7.63 -0.61 -5.45
C HIS A 70 9.16 -0.56 -5.56
N THR A 71 9.66 0.36 -6.37
CA THR A 71 11.09 0.54 -6.62
C THR A 71 11.34 1.91 -7.24
N VAL A 72 12.61 2.23 -7.44
CA VAL A 72 13.03 3.44 -8.17
C VAL A 72 13.73 3.03 -9.47
N LYS A 73 13.31 3.61 -10.58
CA LYS A 73 13.97 3.41 -11.87
C LYS A 73 14.28 4.75 -12.52
N ASN A 74 15.55 5.00 -12.81
CA ASN A 74 16.02 6.28 -13.37
C ASN A 74 15.58 7.49 -12.54
N GLY A 75 15.57 7.38 -11.22
CA GLY A 75 15.15 8.45 -10.32
C GLY A 75 13.64 8.64 -10.20
N VAL A 76 12.82 7.80 -10.84
CA VAL A 76 11.36 7.85 -10.79
C VAL A 76 10.82 6.72 -9.92
N PRO A 77 9.98 7.00 -8.91
CA PRO A 77 9.26 5.99 -8.16
C PRO A 77 8.30 5.21 -9.06
N ILE A 78 8.34 3.88 -8.97
CA ILE A 78 7.54 2.98 -9.79
C ILE A 78 7.02 1.84 -8.92
N ALA A 79 5.75 1.46 -9.10
CA ALA A 79 5.20 0.23 -8.54
C ALA A 79 4.79 -0.75 -9.65
N TYR A 80 4.86 -2.03 -9.34
CA TYR A 80 4.35 -3.11 -10.16
C TYR A 80 3.35 -3.91 -9.35
N CYS A 81 2.12 -4.01 -9.84
CA CYS A 81 1.04 -4.74 -9.20
C CYS A 81 0.54 -5.84 -10.15
N SER A 82 0.54 -7.09 -9.69
CA SER A 82 0.16 -8.25 -10.49
C SER A 82 -1.33 -8.57 -10.32
N PRO A 83 -2.16 -8.42 -11.36
CA PRO A 83 -3.55 -8.85 -11.31
C PRO A 83 -3.71 -10.35 -11.08
N LYS A 84 -2.77 -11.16 -11.51
CA LYS A 84 -2.79 -12.61 -11.33
C LYS A 84 -2.49 -13.03 -9.89
N ASN A 85 -1.52 -12.38 -9.24
CA ASN A 85 -1.15 -12.66 -7.87
C ASN A 85 -2.05 -11.91 -6.87
N SER A 86 -2.70 -10.85 -7.34
CA SER A 86 -3.80 -10.16 -6.66
C SER A 86 -5.12 -10.69 -7.20
N TYR A 87 -6.12 -10.88 -6.35
CA TYR A 87 -7.44 -11.25 -6.89
C TYR A 87 -8.04 -10.08 -7.65
N TYR A 88 -8.31 -10.32 -8.92
CA TYR A 88 -8.70 -9.35 -9.93
C TYR A 88 -10.07 -8.69 -9.69
N THR A 89 -10.95 -9.20 -8.85
CA THR A 89 -12.28 -8.65 -8.75
C THR A 89 -12.53 -7.96 -7.43
N PHE A 90 -12.89 -6.69 -7.49
CA PHE A 90 -13.44 -5.91 -6.37
C PHE A 90 -14.56 -6.67 -5.66
N GLY A 91 -15.43 -7.33 -6.41
CA GLY A 91 -16.65 -7.91 -5.90
C GLY A 91 -16.56 -9.32 -5.30
N ARG A 92 -15.63 -10.16 -5.69
CA ARG A 92 -15.54 -11.53 -5.15
C ARG A 92 -15.05 -11.57 -3.71
N TYR A 93 -14.11 -10.72 -3.36
CA TYR A 93 -13.59 -10.63 -2.01
C TYR A 93 -14.55 -9.98 -1.04
N SER A 94 -15.15 -8.89 -1.47
CA SER A 94 -16.10 -8.18 -0.63
C SER A 94 -17.35 -9.01 -0.37
N LYS A 95 -17.86 -9.75 -1.33
CA LYS A 95 -19.00 -10.67 -1.10
C LYS A 95 -18.62 -11.82 -0.16
N ALA A 96 -17.43 -12.35 -0.25
CA ALA A 96 -16.96 -13.40 0.65
C ALA A 96 -16.69 -12.89 2.08
N LEU A 97 -16.18 -11.67 2.22
CA LEU A 97 -15.96 -11.03 3.53
C LEU A 97 -17.27 -10.51 4.15
N VAL A 98 -18.24 -10.08 3.35
CA VAL A 98 -19.50 -9.46 3.81
C VAL A 98 -20.61 -10.48 4.03
N VAL A 99 -20.58 -11.62 3.35
CA VAL A 99 -21.73 -12.53 3.26
C VAL A 99 -22.13 -13.18 4.57
N LYS A 100 -21.48 -13.02 5.68
CA LYS A 100 -22.00 -13.59 6.96
C LYS A 100 -21.50 -12.95 8.24
N GLY A 101 -20.93 -11.78 8.24
CA GLY A 101 -20.36 -11.24 9.49
C GLY A 101 -19.29 -12.15 10.11
N LYS A 102 -18.87 -13.18 9.39
CA LYS A 102 -17.78 -14.06 9.77
C LYS A 102 -16.59 -13.73 8.89
N THR A 103 -15.55 -13.24 9.51
CA THR A 103 -14.22 -13.26 8.91
C THR A 103 -13.98 -14.64 8.37
N ILE A 104 -13.72 -14.78 7.06
CA ILE A 104 -13.39 -16.08 6.48
C ILE A 104 -12.02 -16.45 7.02
N HIS A 105 -12.03 -17.16 8.14
CA HIS A 105 -10.85 -17.79 8.66
C HIS A 105 -10.60 -19.06 7.85
N GLY A 106 -9.46 -19.15 7.19
CA GLY A 106 -9.00 -20.38 6.53
C GLY A 106 -8.88 -20.33 5.01
N ALA A 107 -9.44 -19.37 4.31
CA ALA A 107 -9.04 -19.13 2.93
C ALA A 107 -7.65 -18.49 2.92
N THR A 108 -6.79 -18.94 2.02
CA THR A 108 -5.53 -18.25 1.72
C THR A 108 -5.87 -16.82 1.33
N TYR A 109 -5.68 -15.89 2.26
CA TYR A 109 -6.01 -14.50 2.06
C TYR A 109 -5.06 -13.95 0.98
N ARG A 110 -5.58 -13.60 -0.16
CA ARG A 110 -4.86 -12.84 -1.18
C ARG A 110 -5.49 -11.45 -1.25
N ALA A 111 -4.66 -10.42 -1.19
CA ALA A 111 -5.12 -9.06 -1.34
C ALA A 111 -5.79 -8.87 -2.70
N GLY A 112 -6.89 -8.13 -2.76
CA GLY A 112 -7.48 -7.69 -4.02
C GLY A 112 -6.53 -6.73 -4.76
N LEU A 113 -6.69 -6.59 -6.07
CA LEU A 113 -5.81 -5.74 -6.87
C LEU A 113 -5.79 -4.29 -6.36
N LEU A 114 -6.94 -3.72 -6.01
CA LEU A 114 -6.99 -2.38 -5.41
C LEU A 114 -6.21 -2.31 -4.09
N THR A 115 -6.34 -3.33 -3.23
CA THR A 115 -5.61 -3.40 -1.96
C THR A 115 -4.11 -3.42 -2.20
N THR A 116 -3.65 -4.21 -3.17
CA THR A 116 -2.23 -4.27 -3.57
C THR A 116 -1.75 -2.92 -4.08
N ILE A 117 -2.48 -2.30 -5.02
CA ILE A 117 -2.11 -0.97 -5.54
C ILE A 117 -2.02 0.05 -4.41
N CYS A 118 -3.00 0.09 -3.53
CA CYS A 118 -3.03 1.04 -2.41
C CYS A 118 -1.88 0.80 -1.42
N HIS A 119 -1.47 -0.45 -1.18
CA HIS A 119 -0.31 -0.78 -0.36
C HIS A 119 0.96 -0.14 -0.94
N GLU A 120 1.28 -0.45 -2.20
CA GLU A 120 2.46 0.11 -2.88
C GLU A 120 2.39 1.65 -3.00
N VAL A 121 1.20 2.21 -3.22
CA VAL A 121 1.00 3.66 -3.27
C VAL A 121 1.29 4.31 -1.92
N ALA A 122 0.88 3.71 -0.81
CA ALA A 122 1.20 4.26 0.51
C ALA A 122 2.71 4.32 0.73
N GLU A 123 3.42 3.26 0.40
CA GLU A 123 4.88 3.18 0.53
C GLU A 123 5.58 4.16 -0.41
N MET A 124 5.18 4.21 -1.69
CA MET A 124 5.71 5.21 -2.63
C MET A 124 5.48 6.66 -2.16
N LEU A 125 4.36 6.97 -1.53
CA LEU A 125 4.08 8.32 -1.06
C LEU A 125 4.91 8.68 0.17
N CYS A 126 5.15 7.73 1.07
CA CYS A 126 5.83 7.95 2.33
C CYS A 126 7.35 7.80 2.23
N ASP A 127 7.83 6.89 1.39
CA ASP A 127 9.27 6.68 1.10
C ASP A 127 9.51 6.42 -0.40
N PRO A 128 9.37 7.43 -1.24
CA PRO A 128 9.43 7.29 -2.69
C PRO A 128 10.76 6.75 -3.23
N PHE A 129 11.83 6.88 -2.46
CA PHE A 129 13.18 6.47 -2.87
C PHE A 129 13.71 5.26 -2.11
N ILE A 130 12.90 4.62 -1.27
CA ILE A 130 13.25 3.42 -0.49
C ILE A 130 14.53 3.64 0.32
N SER A 131 14.63 4.79 0.97
CA SER A 131 15.83 5.22 1.65
C SER A 131 15.59 5.72 3.08
N THR A 132 14.33 5.89 3.44
CA THR A 132 13.96 6.45 4.73
C THR A 132 14.02 5.37 5.82
N VAL A 133 14.80 5.64 6.84
CA VAL A 133 14.83 4.86 8.08
C VAL A 133 14.23 5.68 9.21
N SER A 134 13.56 4.99 10.13
CA SER A 134 12.96 5.62 11.30
C SER A 134 14.00 6.16 12.28
N ALA A 135 13.53 6.87 13.28
CA ALA A 135 14.24 6.99 14.54
C ALA A 135 14.50 5.61 15.17
N VAL A 136 15.42 5.57 16.11
CA VAL A 136 15.79 4.35 16.82
C VAL A 136 14.63 3.94 17.73
N ASP A 137 14.21 2.68 17.69
CA ASP A 137 13.23 2.14 18.62
C ASP A 137 13.83 1.91 20.02
N SER A 138 13.03 1.45 20.99
CA SER A 138 13.46 1.18 22.35
C SER A 138 14.53 0.08 22.46
N THR A 139 14.78 -0.69 21.40
CA THR A 139 15.81 -1.75 21.33
C THR A 139 17.05 -1.33 20.55
N GLY A 140 17.12 -0.10 20.06
CA GLY A 140 18.23 0.42 19.27
C GLY A 140 18.17 0.13 17.75
N LYS A 141 17.04 -0.37 17.25
CA LYS A 141 16.87 -0.69 15.83
C LYS A 141 16.31 0.51 15.05
N LYS A 142 16.77 0.66 13.82
CA LYS A 142 16.23 1.61 12.84
C LYS A 142 15.39 0.86 11.82
N TRP A 143 14.10 1.08 11.82
CA TRP A 143 13.17 0.41 10.91
C TRP A 143 13.11 1.13 9.57
N LEU A 144 12.95 0.40 8.49
CA LEU A 144 12.57 1.01 7.22
C LEU A 144 11.13 1.55 7.30
N VAL A 145 10.88 2.65 6.59
CA VAL A 145 9.55 3.27 6.54
C VAL A 145 8.70 2.59 5.46
N GLU A 146 8.43 1.30 5.67
CA GLU A 146 7.53 0.48 4.85
C GLU A 146 6.14 0.49 5.50
N VAL A 147 5.37 1.52 5.19
CA VAL A 147 4.19 1.91 5.97
C VAL A 147 3.04 0.91 5.93
N GLY A 148 2.93 0.10 4.88
CA GLY A 148 1.91 -0.92 4.71
C GLY A 148 2.26 -2.23 5.41
N ASP A 149 3.54 -2.54 5.49
CA ASP A 149 4.08 -3.82 5.96
C ASP A 149 3.84 -4.06 7.46
N HIS A 150 4.03 -3.03 8.27
CA HIS A 150 3.88 -3.12 9.73
C HIS A 150 2.45 -3.45 10.16
N VAL A 151 1.48 -3.05 9.37
CA VAL A 151 0.04 -3.27 9.61
C VAL A 151 -0.59 -4.21 8.57
N PHE A 152 0.24 -5.02 7.92
CA PHE A 152 -0.20 -5.96 6.90
C PHE A 152 -1.32 -6.87 7.42
N GLY A 153 -2.32 -7.11 6.58
CA GLY A 153 -3.49 -7.89 6.94
C GLY A 153 -4.61 -7.10 7.63
N SER A 154 -4.43 -5.79 7.83
CA SER A 154 -5.45 -4.89 8.38
C SER A 154 -6.07 -4.04 7.28
N PHE A 155 -7.39 -3.91 7.28
CA PHE A 155 -8.13 -3.32 6.17
C PHE A 155 -9.36 -2.56 6.61
N LYS A 156 -9.78 -1.61 5.78
CA LYS A 156 -11.08 -0.94 5.85
C LYS A 156 -11.85 -1.13 4.54
N MET A 157 -13.11 -1.47 4.64
CA MET A 157 -13.99 -1.56 3.48
C MET A 157 -14.74 -0.25 3.29
N GLN A 158 -14.86 0.18 2.03
CA GLN A 158 -15.65 1.33 1.59
C GLN A 158 -16.35 1.00 0.27
N ILE A 159 -17.41 1.72 -0.04
CA ILE A 159 -18.14 1.56 -1.30
C ILE A 159 -17.73 2.68 -2.25
N ILE A 160 -17.29 2.31 -3.47
CA ILE A 160 -16.99 3.23 -4.57
C ILE A 160 -17.76 2.75 -5.80
N ASP A 161 -18.55 3.63 -6.40
CA ASP A 161 -19.40 3.30 -7.57
C ASP A 161 -20.27 2.04 -7.37
N GLY A 162 -20.78 1.84 -6.14
CA GLY A 162 -21.55 0.64 -5.79
C GLY A 162 -20.71 -0.64 -5.59
N GLN A 163 -19.41 -0.57 -5.72
CA GLN A 163 -18.45 -1.67 -5.52
C GLN A 163 -17.86 -1.61 -4.12
N ASN A 164 -17.79 -2.76 -3.45
CA ASN A 164 -17.05 -2.84 -2.19
C ASN A 164 -15.53 -2.82 -2.47
N CYS A 165 -14.87 -1.80 -2.00
CA CYS A 165 -13.44 -1.59 -2.13
C CYS A 165 -12.74 -1.83 -0.78
N ILE A 166 -11.64 -2.58 -0.78
CA ILE A 166 -10.87 -2.90 0.42
C ILE A 166 -9.56 -2.12 0.38
N PHE A 167 -9.38 -1.25 1.37
CA PHE A 167 -8.19 -0.44 1.54
C PHE A 167 -7.30 -1.02 2.64
N PRO A 168 -5.99 -1.18 2.39
CA PRO A 168 -5.06 -1.59 3.44
C PRO A 168 -4.90 -0.48 4.47
N ASP A 169 -4.61 -0.83 5.71
CA ASP A 169 -4.12 0.14 6.68
C ASP A 169 -2.68 0.52 6.35
N CYS A 170 -2.23 1.68 6.77
CA CYS A 170 -0.83 2.07 6.76
C CYS A 170 -0.50 2.89 8.00
N THR A 171 0.75 2.81 8.42
CA THR A 171 1.24 3.54 9.59
C THR A 171 1.29 5.05 9.32
N THR A 172 1.26 5.83 10.39
CA THR A 172 1.43 7.29 10.38
C THR A 172 2.84 7.66 10.84
N PRO A 173 3.29 8.93 10.69
CA PRO A 173 4.57 9.37 11.26
C PRO A 173 4.71 9.09 12.76
N ALA A 174 3.61 9.16 13.52
CA ALA A 174 3.61 8.89 14.96
C ALA A 174 4.01 7.43 15.30
N PHE A 175 3.83 6.50 14.37
CA PHE A 175 4.27 5.11 14.55
C PHE A 175 5.80 5.00 14.68
N TYR A 176 6.55 5.88 14.02
CA TYR A 176 8.01 5.89 13.97
C TYR A 176 8.64 6.81 15.01
N ASP A 177 7.87 7.27 15.99
CA ASP A 177 8.31 8.12 17.08
C ASP A 177 7.94 7.49 18.43
N LEU A 178 8.91 7.18 19.28
CA LEU A 178 8.70 6.61 20.62
C LEU A 178 7.77 7.48 21.49
N ASN A 179 7.76 8.78 21.25
CA ASN A 179 6.89 9.74 21.94
C ASN A 179 5.64 10.09 21.12
N GLY A 180 5.44 9.40 19.99
CA GLY A 180 4.32 9.63 19.10
C GLY A 180 2.98 9.44 19.80
N LYS A 181 2.00 10.21 19.36
CA LYS A 181 0.62 10.12 19.87
C LYS A 181 -0.29 9.56 18.79
N ALA A 182 -1.22 8.69 19.17
CA ALA A 182 -2.21 8.12 18.26
C ALA A 182 -2.89 9.20 17.38
N PRO A 183 -3.31 8.86 16.18
CA PRO A 183 -3.35 7.52 15.59
C PRO A 183 -1.98 7.07 15.06
N PHE A 184 -1.63 5.79 15.28
CA PHE A 184 -0.39 5.19 14.77
C PHE A 184 -0.54 4.54 13.39
N SER A 185 -1.77 4.36 12.93
CA SER A 185 -2.12 3.97 11.56
C SER A 185 -3.43 4.64 11.15
N ILE A 186 -3.67 4.76 9.84
CA ILE A 186 -4.81 5.54 9.32
C ILE A 186 -6.17 4.93 9.65
N TYR A 187 -6.23 3.62 9.91
CA TYR A 187 -7.45 2.91 10.30
C TYR A 187 -7.39 2.32 11.71
N GLY A 188 -6.32 2.59 12.46
CA GLY A 188 -6.21 2.27 13.88
C GLY A 188 -5.76 0.85 14.20
N ALA A 189 -5.18 0.11 13.25
CA ALA A 189 -4.69 -1.24 13.53
C ALA A 189 -3.40 -1.25 14.37
N ALA A 190 -2.53 -0.26 14.20
CA ALA A 190 -1.38 -0.06 15.09
C ALA A 190 -1.83 0.64 16.38
N THR A 191 -1.44 0.07 17.52
CA THR A 191 -1.88 0.52 18.85
C THR A 191 -0.81 1.29 19.62
N ALA A 192 0.45 1.22 19.17
CA ALA A 192 1.58 1.92 19.76
C ALA A 192 2.69 2.10 18.73
N PRO A 193 3.69 2.98 18.98
CA PRO A 193 4.89 3.06 18.15
C PRO A 193 5.58 1.71 18.02
N PHE A 194 6.11 1.42 16.83
CA PHE A 194 6.88 0.22 16.51
C PHE A 194 6.17 -1.12 16.86
N THR A 195 4.83 -1.14 16.89
CA THR A 195 4.04 -2.33 17.24
C THR A 195 3.34 -2.88 16.01
N MET A 196 3.83 -4.00 15.50
CA MET A 196 3.26 -4.66 14.32
C MET A 196 1.94 -5.38 14.65
N THR A 197 1.08 -5.48 13.65
CA THR A 197 -0.08 -6.40 13.71
C THR A 197 0.38 -7.87 13.63
N PRO A 198 -0.47 -8.85 13.98
CA PRO A 198 -0.10 -10.26 13.95
C PRO A 198 0.40 -10.80 12.60
N LYS A 199 0.08 -10.13 11.49
CA LYS A 199 0.54 -10.46 10.14
C LYS A 199 1.52 -9.43 9.59
N GLY A 200 1.76 -8.37 10.34
CA GLY A 200 2.73 -7.35 9.99
C GLY A 200 4.15 -7.89 10.06
N TYR A 201 5.01 -7.27 9.30
CA TYR A 201 6.46 -7.53 9.32
C TYR A 201 7.20 -6.22 9.15
N ALA A 202 8.48 -6.23 9.44
CA ALA A 202 9.32 -5.05 9.29
C ALA A 202 10.70 -5.43 8.77
N TYR A 203 11.34 -4.44 8.17
CA TYR A 203 12.76 -4.49 7.91
C TYR A 203 13.44 -3.46 8.80
N TYR A 204 14.53 -3.84 9.44
CA TYR A 204 15.36 -2.91 10.20
C TYR A 204 16.83 -3.06 9.83
N MET A 205 17.57 -2.01 9.98
CA MET A 205 19.01 -1.98 9.80
C MET A 205 19.68 -2.31 11.14
N ASP A 206 20.51 -3.35 11.17
CA ASP A 206 21.29 -3.69 12.35
C ASP A 206 22.50 -2.76 12.51
N ALA A 207 23.26 -2.94 13.59
CA ALA A 207 24.45 -2.13 13.89
C ALA A 207 25.56 -2.25 12.82
N THR A 208 25.53 -3.28 11.98
CA THR A 208 26.47 -3.48 10.87
C THR A 208 26.00 -2.86 9.56
N GLY A 209 24.79 -2.29 9.53
CA GLY A 209 24.14 -1.78 8.33
C GLY A 209 23.46 -2.87 7.48
N LYS A 210 23.32 -4.08 8.00
CA LYS A 210 22.63 -5.18 7.32
C LYS A 210 21.13 -5.07 7.53
N LEU A 211 20.37 -5.27 6.43
CA LEU A 211 18.92 -5.31 6.48
C LEU A 211 18.44 -6.66 7.00
N ILE A 212 17.61 -6.63 8.03
CA ILE A 212 17.02 -7.81 8.69
C ILE A 212 15.49 -7.70 8.61
N LYS A 213 14.84 -8.78 8.18
CA LYS A 213 13.37 -8.93 8.22
C LYS A 213 12.95 -9.58 9.54
N ILE A 214 11.92 -9.05 10.17
CA ILE A 214 11.26 -9.60 11.37
C ILE A 214 9.77 -9.76 11.15
#